data_f9ea2a966505ff0f33203b02610e3926
#
_entry.id   f9ea2a966505ff0f33203b02610e3926
#
_cell.length_a   1.000
_cell.length_b   1.000
_cell.length_c   1.000
_cell.angle_alpha   90.00
_cell.angle_beta   90.00
_cell.angle_gamma   90.00
#
_symmetry.space_group_name_H-M   'P 1'
#
loop_
_entity.id
_entity.type
_entity.pdbx_description
1 polymer ?
#
loop_
_entity_poly.entity_id
_entity_poly.type
_entity_poly.pdbx_seq_one_letter_code
_entity_poly.pdbx_strand_id
1 'polypeptide(L)'
;MRIIDSHVHFWRIGGPGQTWPGPELRLLYRDFVPAALLEALSTATASMSSASGATVDVQRVVLVQSQPDDRDTDWLLELATDLTLVGAVVGWVDLASPSAPARIAELASKPKLRSIRPMLQAIEDTQWLLRQELEPALHAMVQHGLRFDALIQPRHLSMLMEFARRWPKLPIVIDHGAKPRIPLGEIEPWQAQLAELGLFPNVYCKLSGLRTEQAAGASIAELEPYMRVLMTSFRDRLMWGSDWPVLLNSGDRYCDWLQTSMQAAQSEGILLQSLFRDAAGGFYGLG
;
A
#
# COMPACT_ATOMS: atom_id res chain seq x y z
N MET A 1 11.73 7.45 16.84
CA MET A 1 10.48 6.69 16.55
C MET A 1 10.81 5.56 15.58
N ARG A 2 10.34 4.34 15.86
CA ARG A 2 10.50 3.18 14.99
C ARG A 2 9.35 3.09 14.00
N ILE A 3 9.65 2.85 12.71
CA ILE A 3 8.67 2.86 11.61
C ILE A 3 8.72 1.53 10.87
N ILE A 4 7.54 1.07 10.46
CA ILE A 4 7.33 0.09 9.40
C ILE A 4 6.66 0.85 8.23
N ASP A 5 7.38 1.00 7.13
CA ASP A 5 6.81 1.58 5.90
C ASP A 5 6.00 0.50 5.17
N SER A 6 4.68 0.64 5.17
CA SER A 6 3.77 -0.38 4.65
C SER A 6 3.65 -0.42 3.13
N HIS A 7 4.34 0.48 2.40
CA HIS A 7 4.16 0.56 0.95
C HIS A 7 5.38 1.15 0.24
N VAL A 8 6.23 0.27 -0.30
CA VAL A 8 7.44 0.61 -1.07
C VAL A 8 7.48 -0.23 -2.33
N HIS A 9 7.99 0.35 -3.42
CA HIS A 9 8.19 -0.38 -4.68
C HIS A 9 9.64 -0.40 -5.10
N PHE A 10 10.02 -1.49 -5.78
CA PHE A 10 11.22 -1.56 -6.59
C PHE A 10 10.85 -1.94 -8.02
N TRP A 11 11.62 -1.46 -8.99
CA TRP A 11 11.56 -1.91 -10.38
C TRP A 11 12.85 -1.62 -11.12
N ARG A 12 13.02 -2.31 -12.26
CA ARG A 12 14.07 -2.03 -13.25
C ARG A 12 13.42 -1.79 -14.60
N ILE A 13 13.85 -0.75 -15.31
CA ILE A 13 13.36 -0.49 -16.66
C ILE A 13 13.88 -1.59 -17.60
N GLY A 14 12.96 -2.17 -18.38
CA GLY A 14 13.25 -3.34 -19.21
C GLY A 14 13.42 -4.65 -18.46
N GLY A 15 13.12 -4.67 -17.15
CA GLY A 15 13.08 -5.89 -16.35
C GLY A 15 11.93 -6.83 -16.75
N PRO A 16 11.93 -8.08 -16.24
CA PRO A 16 10.89 -9.05 -16.56
C PRO A 16 9.49 -8.54 -16.20
N GLY A 17 8.57 -8.52 -17.17
CA GLY A 17 7.20 -8.06 -16.97
C GLY A 17 7.02 -6.56 -16.80
N GLN A 18 8.07 -5.76 -16.86
CA GLN A 18 7.99 -4.32 -16.66
C GLN A 18 7.21 -3.65 -17.81
N THR A 19 6.07 -3.07 -17.48
CA THR A 19 5.23 -2.28 -18.37
C THR A 19 4.99 -0.87 -17.82
N TRP A 20 5.17 -0.69 -16.51
CA TRP A 20 5.05 0.57 -15.79
C TRP A 20 6.30 0.77 -14.89
N PRO A 21 6.81 2.01 -14.72
CA PRO A 21 6.37 3.26 -15.36
C PRO A 21 6.77 3.33 -16.83
N GLY A 22 6.00 4.11 -17.62
CA GLY A 22 6.37 4.46 -18.98
C GLY A 22 7.26 5.71 -19.06
N PRO A 23 7.83 6.03 -20.24
CA PRO A 23 8.74 7.16 -20.43
C PRO A 23 8.09 8.54 -20.21
N GLU A 24 6.77 8.62 -20.21
CA GLU A 24 6.00 9.83 -19.87
C GLU A 24 6.15 10.22 -18.41
N LEU A 25 6.40 9.26 -17.52
CA LEU A 25 6.66 9.48 -16.10
C LEU A 25 8.15 9.69 -15.84
N ARG A 26 8.69 10.80 -16.35
CA ARG A 26 10.14 11.07 -16.42
C ARG A 26 10.89 10.87 -15.09
N LEU A 27 10.29 11.22 -13.96
CA LEU A 27 10.91 11.09 -12.64
C LEU A 27 10.97 9.62 -12.19
N LEU A 28 10.05 8.80 -12.67
CA LEU A 28 9.92 7.38 -12.31
C LEU A 28 10.55 6.45 -13.35
N TYR A 29 10.75 6.92 -14.61
CA TYR A 29 11.29 6.10 -15.70
C TYR A 29 12.81 5.90 -15.57
N ARG A 30 13.20 5.22 -14.51
CA ARG A 30 14.56 4.78 -14.21
C ARG A 30 14.51 3.62 -13.22
N ASP A 31 15.63 2.98 -12.99
CA ASP A 31 15.73 1.91 -11.99
C ASP A 31 15.56 2.47 -10.57
N PHE A 32 14.72 1.81 -9.80
CA PHE A 32 14.58 2.00 -8.36
C PHE A 32 14.81 0.66 -7.67
N VAL A 33 15.96 0.56 -7.03
CA VAL A 33 16.49 -0.66 -6.40
C VAL A 33 16.88 -0.37 -4.95
N PRO A 34 17.23 -1.38 -4.14
CA PRO A 34 17.51 -1.19 -2.71
C PRO A 34 18.44 -0.04 -2.36
N ALA A 35 19.51 0.17 -3.14
CA ALA A 35 20.47 1.24 -2.88
C ALA A 35 19.83 2.63 -2.90
N ALA A 36 18.92 2.88 -3.84
CA ALA A 36 18.21 4.16 -3.94
C ALA A 36 17.25 4.39 -2.75
N LEU A 37 16.61 3.34 -2.24
CA LEU A 37 15.80 3.44 -1.03
C LEU A 37 16.67 3.76 0.19
N LEU A 38 17.79 3.08 0.37
CA LEU A 38 18.69 3.32 1.50
C LEU A 38 19.21 4.76 1.52
N GLU A 39 19.53 5.33 0.36
CA GLU A 39 19.89 6.74 0.22
C GLU A 39 18.73 7.67 0.63
N ALA A 40 17.50 7.39 0.17
CA ALA A 40 16.32 8.16 0.54
C ALA A 40 16.04 8.12 2.05
N LEU A 41 16.18 6.94 2.68
CA LEU A 41 16.01 6.76 4.13
C LEU A 41 17.09 7.48 4.94
N SER A 42 18.36 7.42 4.49
CA SER A 42 19.45 8.15 5.13
C SER A 42 19.22 9.65 5.10
N THR A 43 18.82 10.18 3.94
CA THR A 43 18.46 11.59 3.76
C THR A 43 17.28 11.99 4.65
N ALA A 44 16.25 11.16 4.72
CA ALA A 44 15.07 11.41 5.56
C ALA A 44 15.43 11.46 7.04
N THR A 45 16.24 10.51 7.52
CA THR A 45 16.70 10.47 8.92
C THR A 45 17.50 11.73 9.28
N ALA A 46 18.43 12.17 8.43
CA ALA A 46 19.20 13.37 8.64
C ALA A 46 18.31 14.63 8.68
N SER A 47 17.35 14.76 7.74
CA SER A 47 16.43 15.89 7.65
C SER A 47 15.52 15.97 8.89
N MET A 48 14.96 14.86 9.34
CA MET A 48 14.08 14.80 10.53
C MET A 48 14.84 15.14 11.81
N SER A 49 16.07 14.63 11.96
CA SER A 49 16.91 14.94 13.13
C SER A 49 17.26 16.42 13.24
N SER A 50 17.55 17.08 12.10
CA SER A 50 17.88 18.51 12.09
C SER A 50 16.66 19.41 12.30
N ALA A 51 15.48 19.01 11.84
CA ALA A 51 14.27 19.84 11.90
C ALA A 51 13.53 19.73 13.25
N SER A 52 13.52 18.55 13.89
CA SER A 52 12.69 18.31 15.09
C SER A 52 13.46 17.70 16.26
N GLY A 53 14.75 17.38 16.09
CA GLY A 53 15.52 16.62 17.09
C GLY A 53 15.06 15.16 17.24
N ALA A 54 14.05 14.72 16.48
CA ALA A 54 13.48 13.39 16.59
C ALA A 54 14.26 12.41 15.73
N THR A 55 14.76 11.32 16.33
CA THR A 55 15.34 10.21 15.57
C THR A 55 14.23 9.35 14.98
N VAL A 56 14.23 9.23 13.66
CA VAL A 56 13.35 8.33 12.91
C VAL A 56 14.18 7.13 12.44
N ASP A 57 13.66 5.93 12.67
CA ASP A 57 14.31 4.66 12.34
C ASP A 57 13.31 3.78 11.58
N VAL A 58 13.46 3.67 10.26
CA VAL A 58 12.67 2.77 9.43
C VAL A 58 13.25 1.36 9.54
N GLN A 59 12.63 0.56 10.38
CA GLN A 59 13.11 -0.77 10.73
C GLN A 59 12.75 -1.82 9.69
N ARG A 60 11.59 -1.66 9.05
CA ARG A 60 11.07 -2.59 8.03
C ARG A 60 10.33 -1.82 6.95
N VAL A 61 10.34 -2.38 5.77
CA VAL A 61 9.46 -1.97 4.66
C VAL A 61 8.64 -3.16 4.17
N VAL A 62 7.45 -2.89 3.69
CA VAL A 62 6.63 -3.83 2.93
C VAL A 62 6.85 -3.54 1.46
N LEU A 63 7.47 -4.49 0.77
CA LEU A 63 7.79 -4.36 -0.65
C LEU A 63 6.60 -4.84 -1.48
N VAL A 64 6.01 -3.93 -2.25
CA VAL A 64 4.79 -4.17 -3.01
C VAL A 64 5.11 -4.31 -4.49
N GLN A 65 4.55 -5.32 -5.14
CA GLN A 65 4.70 -5.52 -6.59
C GLN A 65 4.26 -4.27 -7.36
N SER A 66 4.89 -4.05 -8.51
CA SER A 66 4.57 -2.93 -9.40
C SER A 66 4.00 -3.38 -10.75
N GLN A 67 4.16 -4.64 -11.10
CA GLN A 67 3.72 -5.22 -12.37
C GLN A 67 2.69 -6.33 -12.15
N PRO A 68 1.66 -6.46 -13.01
CA PRO A 68 0.75 -7.61 -13.01
C PRO A 68 1.42 -8.82 -13.68
N ASP A 69 2.50 -9.32 -13.09
CA ASP A 69 3.31 -10.39 -13.65
C ASP A 69 3.95 -11.23 -12.52
N ASP A 70 3.86 -12.55 -12.63
CA ASP A 70 4.47 -13.49 -11.68
C ASP A 70 5.98 -13.27 -11.53
N ARG A 71 6.66 -12.91 -12.62
CA ARG A 71 8.11 -12.67 -12.64
C ARG A 71 8.52 -11.47 -11.79
N ASP A 72 7.67 -10.44 -11.66
CA ASP A 72 7.90 -9.32 -10.75
C ASP A 72 7.86 -9.80 -9.30
N THR A 73 6.85 -10.61 -8.96
CA THR A 73 6.73 -11.22 -7.63
C THR A 73 7.95 -12.06 -7.26
N ASP A 74 8.39 -12.93 -8.18
CA ASP A 74 9.55 -13.80 -7.95
C ASP A 74 10.83 -12.99 -7.76
N TRP A 75 11.05 -11.96 -8.58
CA TRP A 75 12.18 -11.05 -8.46
C TRP A 75 12.18 -10.28 -7.13
N LEU A 76 11.03 -9.78 -6.69
CA LEU A 76 10.91 -9.08 -5.39
C LEU A 76 11.20 -10.02 -4.21
N LEU A 77 10.75 -11.27 -4.27
CA LEU A 77 11.05 -12.28 -3.26
C LEU A 77 12.53 -12.65 -3.21
N GLU A 78 13.18 -12.74 -4.37
CA GLU A 78 14.62 -12.96 -4.46
C GLU A 78 15.38 -11.78 -3.82
N LEU A 79 15.08 -10.53 -4.20
CA LEU A 79 15.66 -9.33 -3.59
C LEU A 79 15.46 -9.28 -2.08
N ALA A 80 14.27 -9.66 -1.63
CA ALA A 80 13.92 -9.64 -0.22
C ALA A 80 14.73 -10.66 0.60
N THR A 81 15.25 -11.73 0.00
CA THR A 81 15.97 -12.79 0.72
C THR A 81 17.17 -12.23 1.48
N ASP A 82 17.98 -11.40 0.83
CA ASP A 82 19.21 -10.85 1.40
C ASP A 82 19.02 -9.46 2.04
N LEU A 83 17.88 -8.83 1.83
CA LEU A 83 17.59 -7.50 2.34
C LEU A 83 16.76 -7.58 3.64
N THR A 84 17.45 -7.51 4.78
CA THR A 84 16.81 -7.59 6.10
C THR A 84 15.81 -6.46 6.35
N LEU A 85 15.98 -5.30 5.70
CA LEU A 85 15.03 -4.18 5.75
C LEU A 85 13.65 -4.57 5.21
N VAL A 86 13.57 -5.45 4.20
CA VAL A 86 12.28 -5.94 3.70
C VAL A 86 11.72 -6.97 4.68
N GLY A 87 10.62 -6.59 5.36
CA GLY A 87 9.91 -7.45 6.30
C GLY A 87 8.86 -8.33 5.63
N ALA A 88 8.20 -7.81 4.60
CA ALA A 88 7.15 -8.49 3.86
C ALA A 88 7.20 -8.15 2.36
N VAL A 89 6.66 -9.07 1.55
CA VAL A 89 6.41 -8.86 0.12
C VAL A 89 4.91 -9.03 -0.13
N VAL A 90 4.35 -8.11 -0.89
CA VAL A 90 3.02 -8.17 -1.49
C VAL A 90 3.21 -8.52 -2.96
N GLY A 91 2.80 -9.72 -3.35
CA GLY A 91 2.97 -10.24 -4.71
C GLY A 91 1.73 -10.06 -5.58
N TRP A 92 1.84 -10.51 -6.81
CA TRP A 92 0.74 -10.61 -7.75
C TRP A 92 0.51 -12.08 -8.15
N VAL A 93 -0.73 -12.43 -8.41
CA VAL A 93 -1.16 -13.69 -9.00
C VAL A 93 -2.37 -13.39 -9.88
N ASP A 94 -2.45 -14.00 -11.05
CA ASP A 94 -3.69 -14.00 -11.83
C ASP A 94 -4.75 -14.84 -11.12
N LEU A 95 -5.58 -14.19 -10.29
CA LEU A 95 -6.59 -14.87 -9.48
C LEU A 95 -7.68 -15.57 -10.32
N ALA A 96 -7.85 -15.19 -11.59
CA ALA A 96 -8.80 -15.82 -12.50
C ALA A 96 -8.23 -17.08 -13.17
N SER A 97 -6.92 -17.30 -13.06
CA SER A 97 -6.30 -18.50 -13.61
C SER A 97 -6.72 -19.75 -12.84
N PRO A 98 -7.05 -20.87 -13.54
CA PRO A 98 -7.26 -22.16 -12.89
C PRO A 98 -6.06 -22.63 -12.07
N SER A 99 -4.85 -22.17 -12.37
CA SER A 99 -3.62 -22.48 -11.63
C SER A 99 -3.38 -21.58 -10.42
N ALA A 100 -4.19 -20.53 -10.20
CA ALA A 100 -4.01 -19.60 -9.09
C ALA A 100 -3.89 -20.25 -7.71
N PRO A 101 -4.71 -21.25 -7.33
CA PRO A 101 -4.57 -21.92 -6.03
C PRO A 101 -3.20 -22.59 -5.84
N ALA A 102 -2.67 -23.23 -6.87
CA ALA A 102 -1.35 -23.87 -6.82
C ALA A 102 -0.23 -22.82 -6.71
N ARG A 103 -0.31 -21.73 -7.48
CA ARG A 103 0.66 -20.62 -7.40
C ARG A 103 0.62 -19.94 -6.03
N ILE A 104 -0.56 -19.71 -5.47
CA ILE A 104 -0.73 -19.17 -4.11
C ILE A 104 -0.08 -20.07 -3.06
N ALA A 105 -0.28 -21.39 -3.14
CA ALA A 105 0.33 -22.35 -2.23
C ALA A 105 1.86 -22.34 -2.33
N GLU A 106 2.41 -22.29 -3.54
CA GLU A 106 3.85 -22.15 -3.79
C GLU A 106 4.39 -20.86 -3.16
N LEU A 107 3.79 -19.72 -3.46
CA LEU A 107 4.20 -18.41 -2.95
C LEU A 107 4.09 -18.33 -1.42
N ALA A 108 3.05 -18.91 -0.83
CA ALA A 108 2.85 -18.95 0.62
C ALA A 108 3.96 -19.71 1.36
N SER A 109 4.70 -20.59 0.68
CA SER A 109 5.89 -21.25 1.23
C SER A 109 7.10 -20.32 1.37
N LYS A 110 7.08 -19.13 0.71
CA LYS A 110 8.18 -18.17 0.76
C LYS A 110 8.10 -17.33 2.04
N PRO A 111 9.16 -17.27 2.86
CA PRO A 111 9.08 -16.71 4.22
C PRO A 111 8.61 -15.25 4.31
N LYS A 112 8.83 -14.46 3.26
CA LYS A 112 8.49 -13.02 3.26
C LYS A 112 7.22 -12.69 2.49
N LEU A 113 6.63 -13.62 1.74
CA LEU A 113 5.32 -13.35 1.14
C LEU A 113 4.25 -13.25 2.22
N ARG A 114 3.47 -12.18 2.18
CA ARG A 114 2.40 -11.94 3.15
C ARG A 114 1.06 -11.65 2.51
N SER A 115 1.04 -11.08 1.33
CA SER A 115 -0.19 -10.61 0.70
C SER A 115 -0.15 -10.74 -0.81
N ILE A 116 -1.33 -10.73 -1.43
CA ILE A 116 -1.51 -10.68 -2.88
C ILE A 116 -2.29 -9.41 -3.23
N ARG A 117 -1.86 -8.73 -4.30
CA ARG A 117 -2.45 -7.49 -4.80
C ARG A 117 -2.80 -7.58 -6.28
N PRO A 118 -4.03 -7.89 -6.66
CA PRO A 118 -4.48 -7.72 -8.03
C PRO A 118 -4.57 -6.23 -8.37
N MET A 119 -4.34 -5.89 -9.65
CA MET A 119 -4.35 -4.50 -10.14
C MET A 119 -5.80 -4.05 -10.45
N LEU A 120 -6.67 -4.06 -9.42
CA LEU A 120 -8.12 -3.80 -9.56
C LEU A 120 -8.43 -2.46 -10.21
N GLN A 121 -7.61 -1.44 -9.97
CA GLN A 121 -7.80 -0.12 -10.59
C GLN A 121 -7.77 -0.15 -12.12
N ALA A 122 -7.08 -1.13 -12.71
CA ALA A 122 -6.95 -1.29 -14.17
C ALA A 122 -8.03 -2.21 -14.77
N ILE A 123 -8.83 -2.88 -13.94
CA ILE A 123 -9.91 -3.77 -14.38
C ILE A 123 -11.18 -2.93 -14.56
N GLU A 124 -11.76 -2.96 -15.78
CA GLU A 124 -12.97 -2.18 -16.09
C GLU A 124 -14.18 -2.66 -15.32
N ASP A 125 -14.34 -3.99 -15.18
CA ASP A 125 -15.43 -4.57 -14.41
C ASP A 125 -15.28 -4.28 -12.92
N THR A 126 -16.06 -3.35 -12.43
CA THR A 126 -16.05 -2.97 -11.01
C THR A 126 -16.55 -4.05 -10.06
N GLN A 127 -17.19 -5.11 -10.58
CA GLN A 127 -17.68 -6.25 -9.81
C GLN A 127 -16.76 -7.47 -9.93
N TRP A 128 -15.64 -7.35 -10.64
CA TRP A 128 -14.72 -8.46 -10.94
C TRP A 128 -14.36 -9.30 -9.71
N LEU A 129 -14.10 -8.68 -8.57
CA LEU A 129 -13.69 -9.36 -7.35
C LEU A 129 -14.81 -10.24 -6.72
N LEU A 130 -16.07 -10.05 -7.14
CA LEU A 130 -17.21 -10.85 -6.69
C LEU A 130 -17.54 -12.05 -7.59
N ARG A 131 -16.77 -12.25 -8.66
CA ARG A 131 -16.96 -13.36 -9.58
C ARG A 131 -16.63 -14.70 -8.93
N GLN A 132 -17.49 -15.69 -9.20
CA GLN A 132 -17.35 -17.02 -8.63
C GLN A 132 -16.05 -17.73 -9.06
N GLU A 133 -15.55 -17.42 -10.24
CA GLU A 133 -14.30 -18.00 -10.77
C GLU A 133 -13.06 -17.70 -9.91
N LEU A 134 -13.10 -16.64 -9.08
CA LEU A 134 -12.01 -16.27 -8.18
C LEU A 134 -12.04 -17.01 -6.84
N GLU A 135 -13.16 -17.63 -6.48
CA GLU A 135 -13.33 -18.26 -5.18
C GLU A 135 -12.23 -19.32 -4.86
N PRO A 136 -11.79 -20.18 -5.80
CA PRO A 136 -10.71 -21.13 -5.52
C PRO A 136 -9.41 -20.45 -5.08
N ALA A 137 -9.03 -19.33 -5.72
CA ALA A 137 -7.86 -18.56 -5.37
C ALA A 137 -8.01 -17.89 -3.99
N LEU A 138 -9.18 -17.30 -3.72
CA LEU A 138 -9.48 -16.65 -2.45
C LEU A 138 -9.52 -17.65 -1.29
N HIS A 139 -10.08 -18.83 -1.50
CA HIS A 139 -10.00 -19.94 -0.53
C HIS A 139 -8.57 -20.33 -0.24
N ALA A 140 -7.71 -20.46 -1.26
CA ALA A 140 -6.30 -20.75 -1.07
C ALA A 140 -5.60 -19.64 -0.25
N MET A 141 -5.88 -18.37 -0.52
CA MET A 141 -5.34 -17.26 0.29
C MET A 141 -5.72 -17.40 1.77
N VAL A 142 -6.99 -17.65 2.06
CA VAL A 142 -7.47 -17.85 3.45
C VAL A 142 -6.80 -19.07 4.09
N GLN A 143 -6.73 -20.19 3.36
CA GLN A 143 -6.12 -21.43 3.84
C GLN A 143 -4.65 -21.28 4.21
N HIS A 144 -3.92 -20.48 3.43
CA HIS A 144 -2.49 -20.22 3.64
C HIS A 144 -2.22 -18.98 4.52
N GLY A 145 -3.26 -18.35 5.08
CA GLY A 145 -3.12 -17.21 5.97
C GLY A 145 -2.56 -15.95 5.29
N LEU A 146 -2.72 -15.82 3.99
CA LEU A 146 -2.34 -14.64 3.24
C LEU A 146 -3.33 -13.49 3.46
N ARG A 147 -2.90 -12.27 3.14
CA ARG A 147 -3.68 -11.03 3.18
C ARG A 147 -3.99 -10.59 1.75
N PHE A 148 -4.88 -9.62 1.64
CA PHE A 148 -5.30 -9.05 0.38
C PHE A 148 -5.07 -7.54 0.39
N ASP A 149 -4.21 -7.03 -0.49
CA ASP A 149 -4.02 -5.60 -0.72
C ASP A 149 -4.96 -5.15 -1.84
N ALA A 150 -5.90 -4.26 -1.51
CA ALA A 150 -6.94 -3.79 -2.43
C ALA A 150 -6.52 -2.48 -3.09
N LEU A 151 -5.88 -2.55 -4.27
CA LEU A 151 -5.56 -1.39 -5.09
C LEU A 151 -6.81 -0.96 -5.88
N ILE A 152 -7.64 -0.17 -5.25
CA ILE A 152 -8.96 0.23 -5.72
C ILE A 152 -9.12 1.74 -5.89
N GLN A 153 -10.21 2.13 -6.54
CA GLN A 153 -10.70 3.51 -6.71
C GLN A 153 -12.08 3.65 -6.06
N PRO A 154 -12.63 4.87 -5.88
CA PRO A 154 -13.93 5.09 -5.25
C PRO A 154 -15.07 4.25 -5.86
N ARG A 155 -15.03 4.01 -7.17
CA ARG A 155 -16.02 3.18 -7.90
C ARG A 155 -16.10 1.72 -7.41
N HIS A 156 -15.09 1.24 -6.67
CA HIS A 156 -15.03 -0.14 -6.19
C HIS A 156 -15.45 -0.29 -4.71
N LEU A 157 -15.70 0.81 -3.98
CA LEU A 157 -15.92 0.74 -2.53
C LEU A 157 -17.14 -0.10 -2.15
N SER A 158 -18.26 0.03 -2.90
CA SER A 158 -19.46 -0.79 -2.67
C SER A 158 -19.20 -2.27 -2.91
N MET A 159 -18.42 -2.61 -3.95
CA MET A 159 -17.98 -3.98 -4.23
C MET A 159 -17.10 -4.51 -3.10
N LEU A 160 -16.16 -3.69 -2.59
CA LEU A 160 -15.27 -4.11 -1.51
C LEU A 160 -16.02 -4.38 -0.20
N MET A 161 -17.08 -3.64 0.11
CA MET A 161 -17.95 -3.92 1.27
C MET A 161 -18.58 -5.31 1.17
N GLU A 162 -19.10 -5.66 -0.01
CA GLU A 162 -19.65 -6.99 -0.23
C GLU A 162 -18.58 -8.09 -0.19
N PHE A 163 -17.41 -7.83 -0.78
CA PHE A 163 -16.27 -8.72 -0.71
C PHE A 163 -15.81 -8.98 0.72
N ALA A 164 -15.63 -7.94 1.52
CA ALA A 164 -15.23 -8.05 2.92
C ALA A 164 -16.23 -8.84 3.77
N ARG A 165 -17.53 -8.71 3.45
CA ARG A 165 -18.62 -9.45 4.10
C ARG A 165 -18.60 -10.94 3.73
N ARG A 166 -18.30 -11.27 2.47
CA ARG A 166 -18.16 -12.68 2.00
C ARG A 166 -16.92 -13.36 2.55
N TRP A 167 -15.82 -12.60 2.76
CA TRP A 167 -14.53 -13.14 3.17
C TRP A 167 -14.06 -12.61 4.53
N PRO A 168 -14.82 -12.84 5.64
CA PRO A 168 -14.51 -12.24 6.94
C PRO A 168 -13.21 -12.78 7.56
N LYS A 169 -12.69 -13.91 7.08
CA LYS A 169 -11.40 -14.49 7.52
C LYS A 169 -10.21 -14.01 6.69
N LEU A 170 -10.43 -13.30 5.60
CA LEU A 170 -9.36 -12.74 4.79
C LEU A 170 -9.07 -11.31 5.30
N PRO A 171 -7.87 -11.03 5.83
CA PRO A 171 -7.51 -9.66 6.16
C PRO A 171 -7.30 -8.86 4.88
N ILE A 172 -7.91 -7.68 4.81
CA ILE A 172 -7.92 -6.81 3.63
C ILE A 172 -7.31 -5.46 4.03
N VAL A 173 -6.42 -4.91 3.21
CA VAL A 173 -5.98 -3.52 3.35
C VAL A 173 -6.28 -2.73 2.08
N ILE A 174 -6.89 -1.56 2.24
CA ILE A 174 -7.18 -0.63 1.14
C ILE A 174 -5.93 0.19 0.88
N ASP A 175 -5.37 0.08 -0.33
CA ASP A 175 -4.24 0.92 -0.75
C ASP A 175 -4.69 2.37 -0.97
N HIS A 176 -3.87 3.34 -0.54
CA HIS A 176 -3.97 4.78 -0.86
C HIS A 176 -5.35 5.39 -0.56
N GLY A 177 -6.01 4.93 0.52
CA GLY A 177 -7.34 5.41 0.87
C GLY A 177 -8.38 5.22 -0.24
N ALA A 178 -8.21 4.23 -1.11
CA ALA A 178 -9.03 4.02 -2.31
C ALA A 178 -8.96 5.18 -3.31
N LYS A 179 -7.86 5.94 -3.35
CA LYS A 179 -7.55 6.97 -4.36
C LYS A 179 -8.68 7.99 -4.55
N PRO A 180 -8.99 8.83 -3.55
CA PRO A 180 -10.06 9.82 -3.64
C PRO A 180 -9.82 10.82 -4.78
N ARG A 181 -10.91 11.37 -5.35
CA ARG A 181 -10.85 12.34 -6.44
C ARG A 181 -10.55 13.75 -5.93
N ILE A 182 -9.37 13.93 -5.35
CA ILE A 182 -8.94 15.17 -4.69
C ILE A 182 -9.03 16.38 -5.61
N PRO A 183 -8.61 16.32 -6.91
CA PRO A 183 -8.68 17.50 -7.80
C PRO A 183 -10.11 18.01 -8.06
N LEU A 184 -11.12 17.18 -7.80
CA LEU A 184 -12.53 17.54 -7.95
C LEU A 184 -13.16 18.05 -6.65
N GLY A 185 -12.42 18.00 -5.52
CA GLY A 185 -12.93 18.32 -4.20
C GLY A 185 -14.05 17.37 -3.73
N GLU A 186 -14.18 16.22 -4.39
CA GLU A 186 -15.22 15.22 -4.05
C GLU A 186 -14.80 14.46 -2.79
N ILE A 187 -15.60 14.63 -1.74
CA ILE A 187 -15.40 13.89 -0.49
C ILE A 187 -16.51 12.85 -0.29
N GLU A 188 -17.73 13.14 -0.70
CA GLU A 188 -18.85 12.19 -0.71
C GLU A 188 -19.07 11.60 -2.13
N PRO A 189 -19.48 10.34 -2.27
CA PRO A 189 -19.82 9.37 -1.22
C PRO A 189 -18.60 8.60 -0.64
N TRP A 190 -17.38 8.92 -1.04
CA TRP A 190 -16.14 8.21 -0.63
C TRP A 190 -15.97 8.18 0.90
N GLN A 191 -16.22 9.31 1.59
CA GLN A 191 -16.13 9.40 3.05
C GLN A 191 -17.11 8.44 3.74
N ALA A 192 -18.39 8.46 3.37
CA ALA A 192 -19.40 7.60 3.95
C ALA A 192 -19.10 6.11 3.74
N GLN A 193 -18.63 5.74 2.54
CA GLN A 193 -18.28 4.37 2.19
C GLN A 193 -17.04 3.87 2.95
N LEU A 194 -16.02 4.72 3.14
CA LEU A 194 -14.86 4.35 3.96
C LEU A 194 -15.22 4.24 5.45
N ALA A 195 -16.09 5.09 5.95
CA ALA A 195 -16.58 4.98 7.32
C ALA A 195 -17.30 3.64 7.54
N GLU A 196 -18.12 3.19 6.58
CA GLU A 196 -18.75 1.86 6.63
C GLU A 196 -17.72 0.73 6.56
N LEU A 197 -16.73 0.80 5.64
CA LEU A 197 -15.64 -0.17 5.55
C LEU A 197 -14.80 -0.22 6.84
N GLY A 198 -14.65 0.91 7.51
CA GLY A 198 -13.98 1.01 8.81
C GLY A 198 -14.69 0.23 9.93
N LEU A 199 -15.94 -0.18 9.77
CA LEU A 199 -16.65 -1.02 10.74
C LEU A 199 -16.31 -2.52 10.60
N PHE A 200 -15.73 -2.95 9.48
CA PHE A 200 -15.36 -4.33 9.28
C PHE A 200 -14.03 -4.64 10.01
N PRO A 201 -13.99 -5.63 10.92
CA PRO A 201 -12.79 -5.91 11.72
C PRO A 201 -11.61 -6.45 10.90
N ASN A 202 -11.87 -7.03 9.73
CA ASN A 202 -10.87 -7.56 8.81
C ASN A 202 -10.38 -6.54 7.77
N VAL A 203 -10.88 -5.28 7.80
CA VAL A 203 -10.50 -4.24 6.84
C VAL A 203 -9.60 -3.19 7.50
N TYR A 204 -8.45 -2.97 6.88
CA TYR A 204 -7.43 -1.98 7.19
C TYR A 204 -7.33 -0.97 6.05
N CYS A 205 -6.59 0.11 6.26
CA CYS A 205 -6.32 1.09 5.21
C CYS A 205 -4.90 1.62 5.28
N LYS A 206 -4.34 2.04 4.14
CA LYS A 206 -3.03 2.70 4.06
C LYS A 206 -3.20 4.21 3.88
N LEU A 207 -2.56 4.97 4.74
CA LEU A 207 -2.27 6.38 4.57
C LEU A 207 -1.01 6.50 3.70
N SER A 208 -1.20 6.43 2.41
CA SER A 208 -0.15 6.47 1.38
C SER A 208 -0.73 6.97 0.07
N GLY A 209 0.11 7.35 -0.90
CA GLY A 209 -0.28 7.64 -2.29
C GLY A 209 -1.24 8.83 -2.51
N LEU A 210 -1.65 9.57 -1.47
CA LEU A 210 -2.59 10.68 -1.62
C LEU A 210 -1.99 11.84 -2.41
N ARG A 211 -0.69 12.06 -2.29
CA ARG A 211 0.03 13.13 -3.01
C ARG A 211 -0.05 12.96 -4.53
N THR A 212 -0.04 11.73 -5.00
CA THR A 212 -0.13 11.43 -6.44
C THR A 212 -1.55 11.50 -6.99
N GLU A 213 -2.55 11.57 -6.11
CA GLU A 213 -3.95 11.80 -6.48
C GLU A 213 -4.33 13.30 -6.52
N GLN A 214 -3.43 14.21 -6.15
CA GLN A 214 -3.64 15.66 -6.27
C GLN A 214 -3.29 16.18 -7.67
N ALA A 215 -3.82 17.37 -7.99
CA ALA A 215 -3.35 18.11 -9.15
C ALA A 215 -1.87 18.53 -8.97
N ALA A 216 -1.13 18.61 -10.07
CA ALA A 216 0.26 19.05 -10.02
C ALA A 216 0.37 20.45 -9.39
N GLY A 217 1.28 20.60 -8.43
CA GLY A 217 1.48 21.85 -7.71
C GLY A 217 0.41 22.23 -6.67
N ALA A 218 -0.57 21.35 -6.43
CA ALA A 218 -1.59 21.56 -5.41
C ALA A 218 -0.99 21.64 -4.00
N SER A 219 -1.63 22.42 -3.13
CA SER A 219 -1.21 22.56 -1.73
C SER A 219 -1.42 21.27 -0.96
N ILE A 220 -0.45 20.90 -0.11
CA ILE A 220 -0.58 19.76 0.79
C ILE A 220 -1.76 19.93 1.76
N ALA A 221 -2.17 21.14 2.07
CA ALA A 221 -3.32 21.42 2.91
C ALA A 221 -4.65 20.88 2.34
N GLU A 222 -4.74 20.70 1.02
CA GLU A 222 -5.92 20.11 0.38
C GLU A 222 -6.12 18.64 0.77
N LEU A 223 -5.08 17.96 1.28
CA LEU A 223 -5.17 16.57 1.76
C LEU A 223 -5.81 16.45 3.13
N GLU A 224 -5.84 17.52 3.91
CA GLU A 224 -6.24 17.48 5.32
C GLU A 224 -7.63 16.84 5.54
N PRO A 225 -8.69 17.21 4.79
CA PRO A 225 -9.99 16.55 4.95
C PRO A 225 -9.96 15.06 4.64
N TYR A 226 -9.20 14.64 3.61
CA TYR A 226 -9.09 13.23 3.22
C TYR A 226 -8.31 12.41 4.25
N MET A 227 -7.19 12.96 4.75
CA MET A 227 -6.39 12.34 5.80
C MET A 227 -7.21 12.17 7.08
N ARG A 228 -8.00 13.17 7.46
CA ARG A 228 -8.92 13.12 8.61
C ARG A 228 -9.94 11.99 8.47
N VAL A 229 -10.55 11.82 7.29
CA VAL A 229 -11.48 10.71 7.03
C VAL A 229 -10.80 9.35 7.25
N LEU A 230 -9.60 9.15 6.73
CA LEU A 230 -8.87 7.90 6.93
C LEU A 230 -8.56 7.64 8.40
N MET A 231 -8.08 8.66 9.11
CA MET A 231 -7.71 8.58 10.53
C MET A 231 -8.92 8.30 11.42
N THR A 232 -10.05 8.90 11.15
CA THR A 232 -11.28 8.69 11.94
C THR A 232 -11.95 7.36 11.63
N SER A 233 -11.93 6.90 10.37
CA SER A 233 -12.60 5.67 9.95
C SER A 233 -11.84 4.40 10.36
N PHE A 234 -10.50 4.41 10.30
CA PHE A 234 -9.71 3.20 10.52
C PHE A 234 -8.91 3.17 11.83
N ARG A 235 -8.59 4.31 12.43
CA ARG A 235 -7.90 4.40 13.73
C ARG A 235 -6.70 3.45 13.84
N ASP A 236 -6.77 2.45 14.72
CA ASP A 236 -5.70 1.46 14.97
C ASP A 236 -5.46 0.50 13.78
N ARG A 237 -6.32 0.55 12.77
CA ARG A 237 -6.20 -0.22 11.53
C ARG A 237 -5.79 0.65 10.33
N LEU A 238 -5.36 1.90 10.58
CA LEU A 238 -4.70 2.74 9.59
C LEU A 238 -3.19 2.54 9.70
N MET A 239 -2.52 2.27 8.59
CA MET A 239 -1.07 2.13 8.53
C MET A 239 -0.47 3.14 7.56
N TRP A 240 0.66 3.72 7.94
CA TRP A 240 1.40 4.65 7.08
C TRP A 240 2.23 3.91 6.04
N GLY A 241 2.30 4.46 4.82
CA GLY A 241 3.21 4.04 3.76
C GLY A 241 3.73 5.24 2.97
N SER A 242 4.99 5.17 2.55
CA SER A 242 5.60 6.24 1.76
C SER A 242 5.11 6.27 0.33
N ASP A 243 4.74 5.13 -0.21
CA ASP A 243 4.55 4.92 -1.65
C ASP A 243 5.82 5.27 -2.45
N TRP A 244 7.00 5.12 -1.82
CA TRP A 244 8.28 5.36 -2.49
C TRP A 244 8.53 4.28 -3.55
N PRO A 245 9.00 4.61 -4.75
CA PRO A 245 9.39 5.95 -5.21
C PRO A 245 8.27 6.73 -5.93
N VAL A 246 7.04 6.20 -5.96
CA VAL A 246 5.91 6.81 -6.70
C VAL A 246 5.62 8.24 -6.20
N LEU A 247 5.78 8.48 -4.90
CA LEU A 247 5.62 9.82 -4.31
C LEU A 247 6.51 10.89 -4.97
N LEU A 248 7.66 10.52 -5.54
CA LEU A 248 8.55 11.47 -6.22
C LEU A 248 7.87 12.17 -7.41
N ASN A 249 6.84 11.54 -7.98
CA ASN A 249 6.07 12.12 -9.08
C ASN A 249 5.24 13.33 -8.65
N SER A 250 4.95 13.49 -7.36
CA SER A 250 4.31 14.69 -6.80
C SER A 250 5.31 15.80 -6.45
N GLY A 251 6.61 15.54 -6.59
CA GLY A 251 7.69 16.45 -6.19
C GLY A 251 8.10 16.33 -4.72
N ASP A 252 7.47 15.45 -3.95
CA ASP A 252 7.80 15.25 -2.53
C ASP A 252 8.98 14.30 -2.37
N ARG A 253 9.79 14.56 -1.34
CA ARG A 253 10.78 13.61 -0.84
C ARG A 253 10.13 12.71 0.22
N TYR A 254 10.77 11.61 0.53
CA TYR A 254 10.35 10.69 1.59
C TYR A 254 10.07 11.40 2.93
N CYS A 255 10.98 12.28 3.35
CA CYS A 255 10.84 13.04 4.60
C CYS A 255 9.67 14.02 4.60
N ASP A 256 9.33 14.61 3.45
CA ASP A 256 8.25 15.61 3.36
C ASP A 256 6.89 14.95 3.64
N TRP A 257 6.62 13.80 3.01
CA TRP A 257 5.41 13.01 3.28
C TRP A 257 5.36 12.46 4.70
N LEU A 258 6.49 11.96 5.20
CA LEU A 258 6.58 11.47 6.58
C LEU A 258 6.22 12.58 7.58
N GLN A 259 6.82 13.76 7.43
CA GLN A 259 6.58 14.89 8.32
C GLN A 259 5.12 15.36 8.26
N THR A 260 4.55 15.47 7.06
CA THR A 260 3.15 15.82 6.86
C THR A 260 2.22 14.83 7.57
N SER A 261 2.46 13.54 7.38
CA SER A 261 1.66 12.49 7.99
C SER A 261 1.76 12.50 9.53
N MET A 262 2.95 12.80 10.08
CA MET A 262 3.13 12.93 11.53
C MET A 262 2.36 14.11 12.10
N GLN A 263 2.42 15.28 11.44
CA GLN A 263 1.70 16.48 11.86
C GLN A 263 0.18 16.26 11.82
N ALA A 264 -0.32 15.67 10.75
CA ALA A 264 -1.74 15.34 10.63
C ALA A 264 -2.20 14.34 11.71
N ALA A 265 -1.42 13.30 11.98
CA ALA A 265 -1.73 12.33 13.04
C ALA A 265 -1.77 12.98 14.42
N GLN A 266 -0.84 13.89 14.72
CA GLN A 266 -0.81 14.62 15.98
C GLN A 266 -2.01 15.55 16.15
N SER A 267 -2.41 16.27 15.08
CA SER A 267 -3.59 17.16 15.11
C SER A 267 -4.90 16.40 15.29
N GLU A 268 -5.00 15.18 14.79
CA GLU A 268 -6.18 14.31 14.95
C GLU A 268 -6.11 13.40 16.20
N GLY A 269 -5.07 13.53 17.03
CA GLY A 269 -4.90 12.74 18.25
C GLY A 269 -4.61 11.24 18.00
N ILE A 270 -4.09 10.90 16.83
CA ILE A 270 -3.71 9.53 16.51
C ILE A 270 -2.35 9.20 17.14
N LEU A 271 -2.24 8.05 17.77
CA LEU A 271 -0.98 7.57 18.31
C LEU A 271 0.01 7.27 17.18
N LEU A 272 1.13 8.00 17.14
CA LEU A 272 2.15 7.81 16.09
C LEU A 272 2.63 6.36 16.01
N GLN A 273 2.81 5.69 17.15
CA GLN A 273 3.23 4.29 17.17
C GLN A 273 2.21 3.39 16.47
N SER A 274 0.91 3.59 16.69
CA SER A 274 -0.15 2.83 16.03
C SER A 274 -0.07 3.00 14.51
N LEU A 275 -0.05 4.25 14.02
CA LEU A 275 -0.03 4.58 12.59
C LEU A 275 1.24 4.11 11.88
N PHE A 276 2.41 4.38 12.47
CA PHE A 276 3.70 4.19 11.78
C PHE A 276 4.33 2.82 12.04
N ARG A 277 3.74 1.98 12.90
CA ARG A 277 4.34 0.69 13.23
C ARG A 277 3.32 -0.42 13.49
N ASP A 278 2.45 -0.25 14.49
CA ASP A 278 1.72 -1.37 15.07
C ASP A 278 0.66 -1.91 14.12
N ALA A 279 -0.05 -1.04 13.38
CA ALA A 279 -1.04 -1.46 12.39
C ALA A 279 -0.41 -2.31 11.26
N ALA A 280 0.71 -1.85 10.68
CA ALA A 280 1.44 -2.61 9.66
C ALA A 280 2.08 -3.88 10.24
N GLY A 281 2.65 -3.78 11.46
CA GLY A 281 3.23 -4.92 12.19
C GLY A 281 2.21 -6.04 12.40
N GLY A 282 1.04 -5.70 12.90
CA GLY A 282 -0.07 -6.65 13.12
C GLY A 282 -0.60 -7.23 11.82
N PHE A 283 -0.86 -6.37 10.83
CA PHE A 283 -1.43 -6.81 9.54
C PHE A 283 -0.49 -7.74 8.78
N TYR A 284 0.78 -7.41 8.62
CA TYR A 284 1.75 -8.22 7.85
C TYR A 284 2.52 -9.23 8.72
N GLY A 285 2.30 -9.29 10.04
CA GLY A 285 3.00 -10.20 10.94
C GLY A 285 4.49 -9.86 11.07
N LEU A 286 4.80 -8.58 11.25
CA LEU A 286 6.15 -8.04 11.41
C LEU A 286 6.36 -7.64 12.88
N GLY A 287 6.66 -8.61 13.69
CA GLY A 287 6.96 -8.42 15.12
C GLY A 287 8.39 -7.96 15.38
#